data_fe90c3a22fedbc9936df5cb657d1a8f2
#
_entry.id   fe90c3a22fedbc9936df5cb657d1a8f2
#
_cell.length_a   1.000
_cell.length_b   1.000
_cell.length_c   1.000
_cell.angle_alpha   90.00
_cell.angle_beta   90.00
_cell.angle_gamma   90.00
#
_symmetry.space_group_name_H-M   'P 1'
#
loop_
_entity.id
_entity.type
_entity.pdbx_description
1 polymer ?
#
loop_
_entity_poly.entity_id
_entity_poly.type
_entity_poly.pdbx_seq_one_letter_code
_entity_poly.pdbx_strand_id
1 'polypeptide(L)'
;MMEKINFTIKHRARMGRTGQLQVRCQALQTPLVVHAGLTVKSLLAQEIAKLGGQAIKQEAFDYWLSGTKAAEFGDLHQRLHWSGLIIGDPGTSQAYQWAKPRGKKKDGVRFHDPQLGQLKFYTPEAALEWQKELGCDFVTSFDRWSDYYAPVDDLKAAATQTASWLGKPTDGILASVVGGGLKRVRMISAQAASRQSCAGYAVKGIGNNVKLREQVRLLQEVLTMLPEQGLHYLTGNNSLEGTLIAMLAGYDLVDSDCAVVEARHHVAFVQTKRLHLDKQHFVTDQRPIDASCQCPVCQAGYSRSYLHQLCGQGAALGDRLLMVHNLYTLNQLASAARQAISADVVHDLAAKWAIDELE
;
A
#
# COMPACT_ATOMS: atom_id res chain seq x y z
N MET A 1 18.70 -13.69 9.81
CA MET A 1 18.80 -12.53 10.74
C MET A 1 18.37 -11.33 9.94
N MET A 2 17.28 -10.63 10.33
CA MET A 2 16.85 -9.42 9.63
C MET A 2 17.99 -8.39 9.77
N GLU A 3 18.45 -7.82 8.64
CA GLU A 3 19.47 -6.78 8.69
C GLU A 3 18.92 -5.55 9.42
N LYS A 4 19.82 -4.86 10.15
CA LYS A 4 19.44 -3.66 10.88
C LYS A 4 19.02 -2.57 9.88
N ILE A 5 17.73 -2.33 9.78
CA ILE A 5 17.16 -1.32 8.91
C ILE A 5 17.40 0.05 9.55
N ASN A 6 17.95 0.98 8.77
CA ASN A 6 18.20 2.32 9.24
C ASN A 6 17.35 3.32 8.46
N PHE A 7 16.48 4.04 9.16
CA PHE A 7 15.70 5.13 8.60
C PHE A 7 16.16 6.46 9.17
N THR A 8 16.41 7.43 8.30
CA THR A 8 16.85 8.78 8.69
C THR A 8 15.99 9.81 7.99
N ILE A 9 15.34 10.68 8.75
CA ILE A 9 14.63 11.83 8.21
C ILE A 9 15.65 12.85 7.71
N LYS A 10 15.53 13.26 6.46
CA LYS A 10 16.45 14.19 5.79
C LYS A 10 15.93 15.62 5.77
N HIS A 11 14.63 15.79 5.55
CA HIS A 11 13.99 17.10 5.53
C HIS A 11 12.59 17.02 6.13
N ARG A 12 12.16 18.13 6.75
CA ARG A 12 10.82 18.32 7.30
C ARG A 12 10.27 19.64 6.76
N ALA A 13 9.18 19.57 6.07
CA ALA A 13 8.36 20.72 5.74
C ALA A 13 7.32 20.94 6.85
N ARG A 14 6.60 22.06 6.80
CA ARG A 14 5.42 22.28 7.66
C ARG A 14 4.45 21.08 7.58
N MET A 15 4.34 20.50 6.39
CA MET A 15 3.59 19.27 6.12
C MET A 15 4.47 18.30 5.38
N GLY A 16 4.44 17.05 5.81
CA GLY A 16 5.25 16.01 5.20
C GLY A 16 6.72 16.01 5.63
N ARG A 17 7.37 14.95 5.26
CA ARG A 17 8.81 14.74 5.49
C ARG A 17 9.42 13.92 4.38
N THR A 18 10.69 14.13 4.09
CA THR A 18 11.49 13.21 3.29
C THR A 18 12.53 12.53 4.13
N GLY A 19 12.88 11.31 3.75
CA GLY A 19 13.84 10.49 4.47
C GLY A 19 14.62 9.58 3.54
N GLN A 20 15.56 8.88 4.15
CA GLN A 20 16.36 7.84 3.51
C GLN A 20 16.22 6.55 4.32
N LEU A 21 15.79 5.50 3.65
CA LEU A 21 15.65 4.16 4.20
C LEU A 21 16.76 3.28 3.62
N GLN A 22 17.65 2.80 4.49
CA GLN A 22 18.67 1.85 4.10
C GLN A 22 18.12 0.43 4.22
N VAL A 23 18.00 -0.25 3.10
CA VAL A 23 17.54 -1.63 3.02
C VAL A 23 18.53 -2.44 2.22
N ARG A 24 19.09 -3.48 2.83
CA ARG A 24 20.15 -4.27 2.19
C ARG A 24 21.26 -3.33 1.66
N CYS A 25 21.62 -3.43 0.39
CA CYS A 25 22.63 -2.59 -0.24
C CYS A 25 22.06 -1.33 -0.93
N GLN A 26 20.78 -0.97 -0.67
CA GLN A 26 20.10 0.15 -1.34
C GLN A 26 19.68 1.24 -0.37
N ALA A 27 19.80 2.49 -0.83
CA ALA A 27 19.30 3.68 -0.14
C ALA A 27 18.04 4.18 -0.85
N LEU A 28 16.89 3.92 -0.27
CA LEU A 28 15.58 4.31 -0.81
C LEU A 28 15.17 5.68 -0.27
N GLN A 29 14.66 6.54 -1.16
CA GLN A 29 14.15 7.87 -0.78
C GLN A 29 12.66 7.80 -0.44
N THR A 30 12.29 8.34 0.72
CA THR A 30 10.88 8.43 1.12
C THR A 30 10.33 9.86 0.96
N PRO A 31 9.00 10.06 0.76
CA PRO A 31 7.98 9.04 0.60
C PRO A 31 8.11 8.21 -0.70
N LEU A 32 7.69 6.97 -0.65
CA LEU A 32 7.64 6.08 -1.81
C LEU A 32 6.37 5.23 -1.85
N VAL A 33 6.00 4.77 -3.06
CA VAL A 33 4.89 3.83 -3.25
C VAL A 33 5.35 2.41 -2.98
N VAL A 34 4.55 1.69 -2.21
CA VAL A 34 4.67 0.23 -2.05
C VAL A 34 3.64 -0.43 -2.97
N HIS A 35 4.10 -1.10 -4.02
CA HIS A 35 3.21 -1.74 -4.97
C HIS A 35 2.61 -3.00 -4.38
N ALA A 36 1.27 -3.05 -4.31
CA ALA A 36 0.53 -4.07 -3.57
C ALA A 36 -0.55 -4.75 -4.43
N GLY A 37 -1.22 -5.74 -3.86
CA GLY A 37 -2.43 -6.34 -4.40
C GLY A 37 -2.29 -6.82 -5.84
N LEU A 38 -3.12 -6.27 -6.72
CA LEU A 38 -3.14 -6.64 -8.13
C LEU A 38 -1.87 -6.29 -8.89
N THR A 39 -1.11 -5.27 -8.47
CA THR A 39 0.12 -4.85 -9.15
C THR A 39 1.15 -5.98 -9.17
N VAL A 40 1.45 -6.55 -8.01
CA VAL A 40 2.43 -7.64 -7.88
C VAL A 40 1.94 -8.98 -8.45
N LYS A 41 0.64 -9.09 -8.72
CA LYS A 41 0.02 -10.26 -9.38
C LYS A 41 -0.10 -10.09 -10.92
N SER A 42 0.10 -8.88 -11.44
CA SER A 42 -0.12 -8.54 -12.85
C SER A 42 1.16 -8.20 -13.63
N LEU A 43 2.20 -7.74 -12.94
CA LEU A 43 3.48 -7.35 -13.53
C LEU A 43 4.63 -8.08 -12.86
N LEU A 44 5.67 -8.37 -13.62
CA LEU A 44 6.90 -8.92 -13.06
C LEU A 44 7.58 -7.86 -12.17
N ALA A 45 8.22 -8.31 -11.09
CA ALA A 45 8.96 -7.41 -10.19
C ALA A 45 10.01 -6.57 -10.95
N GLN A 46 10.69 -7.16 -11.92
CA GLN A 46 11.66 -6.44 -12.79
C GLN A 46 10.99 -5.35 -13.66
N GLU A 47 9.73 -5.53 -14.06
CA GLU A 47 8.99 -4.51 -14.80
C GLU A 47 8.60 -3.36 -13.88
N ILE A 48 8.17 -3.68 -12.66
CA ILE A 48 7.90 -2.68 -11.62
C ILE A 48 9.15 -1.85 -11.35
N ALA A 49 10.33 -2.48 -11.22
CA ALA A 49 11.61 -1.79 -11.05
C ALA A 49 11.94 -0.84 -12.21
N LYS A 50 11.80 -1.32 -13.46
CA LYS A 50 12.06 -0.51 -14.67
C LYS A 50 11.14 0.71 -14.78
N LEU A 51 9.97 0.66 -14.15
CA LEU A 51 9.00 1.77 -14.10
C LEU A 51 9.20 2.68 -12.87
N GLY A 52 10.31 2.50 -12.14
CA GLY A 52 10.68 3.32 -10.98
C GLY A 52 10.14 2.82 -9.64
N GLY A 53 9.49 1.64 -9.60
CA GLY A 53 9.06 1.01 -8.35
C GLY A 53 10.24 0.52 -7.53
N GLN A 54 10.20 0.77 -6.22
CA GLN A 54 11.28 0.46 -5.28
C GLN A 54 10.84 -0.44 -4.13
N ALA A 55 9.53 -0.61 -3.94
CA ALA A 55 8.96 -1.42 -2.87
C ALA A 55 7.74 -2.20 -3.34
N ILE A 56 7.59 -3.42 -2.83
CA ILE A 56 6.42 -4.28 -3.04
C ILE A 56 5.90 -4.80 -1.71
N LYS A 57 4.58 -5.06 -1.65
CA LYS A 57 3.94 -5.76 -0.53
C LYS A 57 3.60 -7.19 -0.92
N GLN A 58 3.83 -8.12 0.00
CA GLN A 58 3.45 -9.53 -0.16
C GLN A 58 2.58 -9.98 1.02
N GLU A 59 1.45 -10.61 0.73
CA GLU A 59 0.53 -11.10 1.76
C GLU A 59 0.87 -12.54 2.14
N ALA A 60 1.30 -12.73 3.39
CA ALA A 60 1.66 -14.04 3.92
C ALA A 60 0.49 -15.04 3.89
N PHE A 61 -0.74 -14.55 3.99
CA PHE A 61 -1.95 -15.37 3.95
C PHE A 61 -2.09 -16.19 2.67
N ASP A 62 -1.78 -15.61 1.51
CA ASP A 62 -1.85 -16.31 0.22
C ASP A 62 -0.90 -17.52 0.19
N TYR A 63 0.30 -17.35 0.74
CA TYR A 63 1.30 -18.42 0.83
C TYR A 63 0.96 -19.47 1.88
N TRP A 64 0.53 -19.03 3.06
CA TRP A 64 0.09 -19.91 4.14
C TRP A 64 -1.09 -20.79 3.70
N LEU A 65 -2.02 -20.23 2.92
CA LEU A 65 -3.20 -20.94 2.45
C LEU A 65 -2.85 -22.11 1.52
N SER A 66 -1.72 -22.05 0.80
CA SER A 66 -1.26 -23.12 -0.10
C SER A 66 -1.01 -24.45 0.61
N GLY A 67 -0.88 -24.43 1.95
CA GLY A 67 -0.64 -25.64 2.75
C GLY A 67 0.80 -26.14 2.72
N THR A 68 1.71 -25.44 2.05
CA THR A 68 3.15 -25.72 2.06
C THR A 68 3.75 -25.26 3.39
N LYS A 69 4.92 -25.74 3.77
CA LYS A 69 5.66 -25.18 4.90
C LYS A 69 6.39 -23.91 4.48
N ALA A 70 6.42 -22.90 5.35
CA ALA A 70 7.08 -21.64 5.07
C ALA A 70 8.55 -21.82 4.65
N ALA A 71 9.31 -22.63 5.39
CA ALA A 71 10.71 -22.92 5.11
C ALA A 71 10.99 -23.60 3.74
N GLU A 72 9.98 -24.27 3.17
CA GLU A 72 10.09 -24.93 1.86
C GLU A 72 9.80 -23.95 0.70
N PHE A 73 9.22 -22.81 1.00
CA PHE A 73 8.81 -21.85 -0.04
C PHE A 73 10.00 -21.04 -0.57
N GLY A 74 10.93 -20.63 0.27
CA GLY A 74 12.14 -19.89 -0.07
C GLY A 74 11.96 -18.38 -0.11
N ASP A 75 13.08 -17.69 -0.28
CA ASP A 75 13.21 -16.24 -0.25
C ASP A 75 12.55 -15.58 -1.47
N LEU A 76 11.66 -14.63 -1.25
CA LEU A 76 10.94 -13.91 -2.30
C LEU A 76 11.84 -13.01 -3.14
N HIS A 77 12.92 -12.47 -2.60
CA HIS A 77 13.85 -11.67 -3.40
C HIS A 77 14.47 -12.50 -4.52
N GLN A 78 14.83 -13.76 -4.20
CA GLN A 78 15.36 -14.68 -5.21
C GLN A 78 14.27 -15.11 -6.19
N ARG A 79 13.10 -15.52 -5.69
CA ARG A 79 12.00 -16.02 -6.54
C ARG A 79 11.46 -14.98 -7.51
N LEU A 80 11.37 -13.73 -7.07
CA LEU A 80 10.84 -12.62 -7.85
C LEU A 80 11.92 -11.88 -8.64
N HIS A 81 13.20 -12.27 -8.46
CA HIS A 81 14.35 -11.50 -8.97
C HIS A 81 14.23 -10.01 -8.60
N TRP A 82 13.89 -9.75 -7.32
CA TRP A 82 13.63 -8.42 -6.79
C TRP A 82 14.70 -7.98 -5.81
N SER A 83 15.32 -6.84 -6.06
CA SER A 83 16.35 -6.27 -5.18
C SER A 83 15.83 -5.13 -4.27
N GLY A 84 14.63 -4.61 -4.54
CA GLY A 84 14.02 -3.54 -3.75
C GLY A 84 13.42 -4.04 -2.42
N LEU A 85 12.74 -3.15 -1.71
CA LEU A 85 12.07 -3.43 -0.43
C LEU A 85 10.91 -4.42 -0.61
N ILE A 86 10.82 -5.41 0.28
CA ILE A 86 9.64 -6.27 0.45
C ILE A 86 9.04 -6.06 1.82
N ILE A 87 7.77 -5.63 1.86
CA ILE A 87 6.98 -5.53 3.08
C ILE A 87 6.03 -6.72 3.15
N GLY A 88 6.15 -7.52 4.20
CA GLY A 88 5.20 -8.57 4.53
C GLY A 88 3.93 -7.99 5.17
N ASP A 89 2.78 -8.51 4.75
CA ASP A 89 1.50 -8.25 5.40
C ASP A 89 0.86 -9.57 5.82
N PRO A 90 0.25 -9.69 7.01
CA PRO A 90 -0.41 -10.92 7.43
C PRO A 90 -1.60 -11.31 6.54
N GLY A 91 -2.19 -10.37 5.78
CA GLY A 91 -3.36 -10.66 4.93
C GLY A 91 -4.64 -10.92 5.73
N THR A 92 -4.77 -10.30 6.91
CA THR A 92 -5.88 -10.54 7.84
C THR A 92 -7.25 -10.22 7.27
N SER A 93 -7.34 -9.20 6.39
CA SER A 93 -8.61 -8.79 5.79
C SER A 93 -9.33 -9.95 5.10
N GLN A 94 -8.61 -10.76 4.32
CA GLN A 94 -9.17 -11.90 3.61
C GLN A 94 -9.60 -13.02 4.56
N ALA A 95 -8.78 -13.33 5.57
CA ALA A 95 -9.13 -14.32 6.60
C ALA A 95 -10.41 -13.92 7.35
N TYR A 96 -10.54 -12.62 7.69
CA TYR A 96 -11.73 -12.10 8.37
C TYR A 96 -12.98 -12.06 7.48
N GLN A 97 -12.85 -11.82 6.18
CA GLN A 97 -13.96 -11.88 5.21
C GLN A 97 -14.53 -13.30 5.10
N TRP A 98 -13.67 -14.33 5.18
CA TRP A 98 -14.12 -15.73 5.11
C TRP A 98 -14.60 -16.27 6.47
N ALA A 99 -14.28 -15.58 7.57
CA ALA A 99 -14.66 -16.00 8.91
C ALA A 99 -16.13 -15.68 9.21
N LYS A 100 -16.89 -16.68 9.67
CA LYS A 100 -18.17 -16.42 10.33
C LYS A 100 -17.94 -15.71 11.68
N PRO A 101 -18.95 -15.02 12.26
CA PRO A 101 -18.80 -14.30 13.53
C PRO A 101 -18.16 -15.13 14.65
N ARG A 102 -18.49 -16.43 14.74
CA ARG A 102 -17.90 -17.38 15.72
C ARG A 102 -16.44 -17.76 15.40
N GLY A 103 -15.94 -17.47 14.21
CA GLY A 103 -14.56 -17.74 13.78
C GLY A 103 -13.54 -16.72 14.27
N LYS A 104 -13.99 -15.53 14.68
CA LYS A 104 -13.15 -14.46 15.25
C LYS A 104 -12.75 -14.83 16.67
N LYS A 105 -11.54 -15.38 16.85
CA LYS A 105 -11.03 -15.88 18.13
C LYS A 105 -10.06 -14.91 18.77
N LYS A 106 -9.81 -15.07 20.08
CA LYS A 106 -8.84 -14.25 20.82
C LYS A 106 -7.40 -14.47 20.31
N ASP A 107 -7.11 -15.66 19.84
CA ASP A 107 -5.79 -16.15 19.41
C ASP A 107 -5.64 -16.31 17.88
N GLY A 108 -6.61 -15.81 17.10
CA GLY A 108 -6.55 -15.86 15.64
C GLY A 108 -7.90 -15.89 14.96
N VAL A 109 -7.93 -16.36 13.72
CA VAL A 109 -9.14 -16.39 12.87
C VAL A 109 -9.40 -17.80 12.36
N ARG A 110 -10.60 -18.34 12.61
CA ARG A 110 -11.09 -19.60 12.06
C ARG A 110 -12.05 -19.35 10.91
N PHE A 111 -11.82 -20.00 9.81
CA PHE A 111 -12.67 -19.92 8.63
C PHE A 111 -12.67 -21.24 7.86
N HIS A 112 -13.62 -21.41 6.97
CA HIS A 112 -13.58 -22.49 5.98
C HIS A 112 -12.89 -21.98 4.72
N ASP A 113 -11.89 -22.70 4.27
CA ASP A 113 -11.25 -22.46 2.98
C ASP A 113 -12.31 -22.56 1.88
N PRO A 114 -12.54 -21.49 1.10
CA PRO A 114 -13.61 -21.51 0.10
C PRO A 114 -13.37 -22.46 -1.07
N GLN A 115 -12.12 -22.88 -1.31
CA GLN A 115 -11.77 -23.82 -2.37
C GLN A 115 -11.85 -25.28 -1.90
N LEU A 116 -11.34 -25.55 -0.70
CA LEU A 116 -11.19 -26.90 -0.18
C LEU A 116 -12.28 -27.29 0.83
N GLY A 117 -13.08 -26.34 1.33
CA GLY A 117 -14.08 -26.57 2.37
C GLY A 117 -13.51 -26.90 3.74
N GLN A 118 -12.19 -26.96 3.90
CA GLN A 118 -11.52 -27.34 5.13
C GLN A 118 -11.57 -26.22 6.16
N LEU A 119 -11.74 -26.60 7.43
CA LEU A 119 -11.62 -25.65 8.54
C LEU A 119 -10.15 -25.33 8.78
N LYS A 120 -9.79 -24.06 8.66
CA LYS A 120 -8.44 -23.54 8.90
C LYS A 120 -8.43 -22.57 10.07
N PHE A 121 -7.28 -22.48 10.75
CA PHE A 121 -7.05 -21.54 11.85
C PHE A 121 -5.76 -20.76 11.63
N TYR A 122 -5.89 -19.49 11.31
CA TYR A 122 -4.78 -18.58 11.03
C TYR A 122 -4.47 -17.74 12.26
N THR A 123 -3.22 -17.77 12.71
CA THR A 123 -2.78 -17.14 13.96
C THR A 123 -1.72 -16.07 13.71
N PRO A 124 -1.52 -15.15 14.68
CA PRO A 124 -0.45 -14.14 14.62
C PRO A 124 0.95 -14.78 14.44
N GLU A 125 1.20 -15.91 15.11
CA GLU A 125 2.48 -16.62 15.04
C GLU A 125 2.73 -17.17 13.64
N ALA A 126 1.72 -17.85 13.05
CA ALA A 126 1.82 -18.36 11.68
C ALA A 126 2.04 -17.25 10.66
N ALA A 127 1.33 -16.12 10.82
CA ALA A 127 1.49 -14.97 9.94
C ALA A 127 2.90 -14.37 10.03
N LEU A 128 3.45 -14.27 11.23
CA LEU A 128 4.80 -13.73 11.45
C LEU A 128 5.88 -14.70 10.92
N GLU A 129 5.72 -15.98 11.15
CA GLU A 129 6.61 -17.03 10.63
C GLU A 129 6.69 -16.94 9.11
N TRP A 130 5.55 -16.93 8.41
CA TRP A 130 5.52 -16.84 6.96
C TRP A 130 6.19 -15.57 6.43
N GLN A 131 5.90 -14.40 6.99
CA GLN A 131 6.53 -13.17 6.57
C GLN A 131 8.06 -13.21 6.69
N LYS A 132 8.58 -13.84 7.75
CA LYS A 132 10.02 -13.97 7.98
C LYS A 132 10.66 -14.99 7.03
N GLU A 133 10.07 -16.16 6.88
CA GLU A 133 10.59 -17.23 6.01
C GLU A 133 10.54 -16.82 4.52
N LEU A 134 9.59 -16.00 4.13
CA LEU A 134 9.53 -15.39 2.81
C LEU A 134 10.63 -14.34 2.56
N GLY A 135 11.45 -14.01 3.56
CA GLY A 135 12.55 -13.04 3.44
C GLY A 135 12.09 -11.58 3.35
N CYS A 136 10.90 -11.25 3.90
CA CYS A 136 10.43 -9.87 3.95
C CYS A 136 11.38 -8.99 4.79
N ASP A 137 11.72 -7.80 4.28
CA ASP A 137 12.61 -6.86 4.96
C ASP A 137 11.89 -6.20 6.16
N PHE A 138 10.63 -5.83 5.98
CA PHE A 138 9.70 -5.46 7.05
C PHE A 138 8.55 -6.45 7.12
N VAL A 139 8.01 -6.62 8.31
CA VAL A 139 6.80 -7.40 8.55
C VAL A 139 5.77 -6.54 9.27
N THR A 140 4.50 -6.59 8.86
CA THR A 140 3.44 -5.92 9.63
C THR A 140 2.85 -6.87 10.67
N SER A 141 2.52 -6.34 11.84
CA SER A 141 1.92 -7.16 12.90
C SER A 141 0.51 -7.59 12.52
N PHE A 142 0.10 -8.74 13.05
CA PHE A 142 -1.27 -9.26 12.90
C PHE A 142 -2.27 -8.25 13.46
N ASP A 143 -3.38 -8.03 12.75
CA ASP A 143 -4.43 -7.10 13.16
C ASP A 143 -5.81 -7.75 13.12
N ARG A 144 -6.70 -7.31 13.98
CA ARG A 144 -8.10 -7.64 13.87
C ARG A 144 -8.74 -6.68 12.87
N TRP A 145 -8.96 -7.19 11.66
CA TRP A 145 -9.61 -6.42 10.62
C TRP A 145 -11.05 -6.04 11.00
N SER A 146 -11.45 -4.82 10.69
CA SER A 146 -12.81 -4.31 10.84
C SER A 146 -13.11 -3.29 9.75
N ASP A 147 -14.37 -3.20 9.35
CA ASP A 147 -14.81 -2.16 8.41
C ASP A 147 -14.61 -0.77 9.00
N TYR A 148 -14.41 0.21 8.11
CA TYR A 148 -14.26 1.62 8.51
C TYR A 148 -15.43 2.15 9.32
N TYR A 149 -16.67 1.78 8.94
CA TYR A 149 -17.93 2.16 9.58
C TYR A 149 -18.47 1.11 10.55
N ALA A 150 -17.65 0.18 11.01
CA ALA A 150 -18.08 -0.82 11.98
C ALA A 150 -18.59 -0.18 13.29
N PRO A 151 -19.47 -0.86 14.04
CA PRO A 151 -19.91 -0.40 15.35
C PRO A 151 -18.74 -0.05 16.28
N VAL A 152 -18.95 0.96 17.15
CA VAL A 152 -17.90 1.47 18.05
C VAL A 152 -17.26 0.38 18.90
N ASP A 153 -18.05 -0.55 19.41
CA ASP A 153 -17.57 -1.63 20.26
C ASP A 153 -16.74 -2.65 19.47
N ASP A 154 -17.06 -2.89 18.18
CA ASP A 154 -16.25 -3.73 17.30
C ASP A 154 -14.92 -3.07 16.98
N LEU A 155 -14.92 -1.76 16.73
CA LEU A 155 -13.70 -0.98 16.50
C LEU A 155 -12.80 -0.95 17.74
N LYS A 156 -13.37 -0.77 18.94
CA LYS A 156 -12.63 -0.85 20.21
C LYS A 156 -12.04 -2.25 20.44
N ALA A 157 -12.85 -3.29 20.21
CA ALA A 157 -12.42 -4.67 20.31
C ALA A 157 -11.30 -4.98 19.30
N ALA A 158 -11.38 -4.45 18.07
CA ALA A 158 -10.34 -4.58 17.07
C ALA A 158 -9.03 -3.92 17.53
N ALA A 159 -9.07 -2.69 18.01
CA ALA A 159 -7.90 -1.98 18.52
C ALA A 159 -7.25 -2.69 19.71
N THR A 160 -8.05 -3.12 20.68
CA THR A 160 -7.56 -3.82 21.88
C THR A 160 -6.94 -5.18 21.53
N GLN A 161 -7.58 -5.93 20.66
CA GLN A 161 -7.10 -7.25 20.24
C GLN A 161 -5.84 -7.14 19.39
N THR A 162 -5.78 -6.20 18.44
CA THR A 162 -4.57 -5.90 17.64
C THR A 162 -3.41 -5.58 18.57
N ALA A 163 -3.62 -4.73 19.59
CA ALA A 163 -2.63 -4.40 20.58
C ALA A 163 -2.12 -5.63 21.36
N SER A 164 -3.01 -6.58 21.68
CA SER A 164 -2.63 -7.82 22.40
C SER A 164 -1.77 -8.78 21.57
N TRP A 165 -1.79 -8.66 20.26
CA TRP A 165 -1.02 -9.47 19.32
C TRP A 165 0.34 -8.85 18.91
N LEU A 166 0.67 -7.67 19.39
CA LEU A 166 1.97 -7.04 19.07
C LEU A 166 3.17 -7.85 19.58
N GLY A 167 2.96 -8.71 20.58
CA GLY A 167 3.97 -9.64 21.07
C GLY A 167 5.19 -8.96 21.66
N LYS A 168 6.32 -9.70 21.69
CA LYS A 168 7.61 -9.12 22.08
C LYS A 168 8.18 -8.29 20.93
N PRO A 169 8.85 -7.16 21.23
CA PRO A 169 9.49 -6.33 20.21
C PRO A 169 10.48 -7.17 19.40
N THR A 170 10.41 -7.06 18.09
CA THR A 170 11.41 -7.63 17.17
C THR A 170 11.77 -6.57 16.14
N ASP A 171 13.06 -6.46 15.83
CA ASP A 171 13.54 -5.57 14.77
C ASP A 171 12.80 -5.87 13.45
N GLY A 172 12.46 -4.84 12.69
CA GLY A 172 11.77 -4.96 11.41
C GLY A 172 10.25 -5.09 11.47
N ILE A 173 9.62 -5.01 12.67
CA ILE A 173 8.15 -5.00 12.77
C ILE A 173 7.62 -3.57 12.57
N LEU A 174 6.62 -3.46 11.71
CA LEU A 174 5.71 -2.32 11.60
C LEU A 174 4.44 -2.63 12.39
N ALA A 175 4.24 -1.96 13.52
CA ALA A 175 3.11 -2.19 14.41
C ALA A 175 1.80 -1.69 13.78
N SER A 176 0.79 -2.57 13.68
CA SER A 176 -0.50 -2.23 13.08
C SER A 176 -1.30 -1.28 13.95
N VAL A 177 -1.81 -0.18 13.37
CA VAL A 177 -2.66 0.83 14.00
C VAL A 177 -4.01 0.83 13.30
N VAL A 178 -5.05 0.38 13.99
CA VAL A 178 -6.43 0.23 13.50
C VAL A 178 -7.40 1.11 14.29
N GLY A 179 -8.67 1.26 13.85
CA GLY A 179 -9.68 1.99 14.63
C GLY A 179 -10.76 2.69 13.79
N GLY A 180 -10.87 2.34 12.49
CA GLY A 180 -11.88 2.89 11.59
C GLY A 180 -11.83 4.43 11.52
N GLY A 181 -12.98 5.10 11.48
CA GLY A 181 -13.10 6.56 11.47
C GLY A 181 -13.00 7.24 12.84
N LEU A 182 -12.76 6.50 13.92
CA LEU A 182 -12.88 7.02 15.28
C LEU A 182 -11.52 7.39 15.89
N LYS A 183 -11.24 8.69 16.00
CA LYS A 183 -10.02 9.25 16.60
C LYS A 183 -9.67 8.58 17.94
N ARG A 184 -10.64 8.47 18.87
CA ARG A 184 -10.40 7.88 20.20
C ARG A 184 -9.97 6.43 20.14
N VAL A 185 -10.51 5.65 19.19
CA VAL A 185 -10.14 4.24 19.03
C VAL A 185 -8.75 4.13 18.41
N ARG A 186 -8.44 4.94 17.39
CA ARG A 186 -7.09 5.00 16.81
C ARG A 186 -6.04 5.41 17.83
N MET A 187 -6.39 6.33 18.75
CA MET A 187 -5.50 6.72 19.85
C MET A 187 -5.15 5.52 20.76
N ILE A 188 -6.12 4.68 21.10
CA ILE A 188 -5.87 3.46 21.89
C ILE A 188 -4.89 2.55 21.17
N SER A 189 -5.11 2.32 19.88
CA SER A 189 -4.25 1.46 19.04
C SER A 189 -2.84 2.07 18.89
N ALA A 190 -2.75 3.36 18.58
CA ALA A 190 -1.47 4.07 18.43
C ALA A 190 -0.65 4.09 19.71
N GLN A 191 -1.29 4.36 20.88
CA GLN A 191 -0.63 4.32 22.17
C GLN A 191 -0.10 2.92 22.52
N ALA A 192 -0.85 1.88 22.20
CA ALA A 192 -0.39 0.51 22.42
C ALA A 192 0.82 0.18 21.55
N ALA A 193 0.77 0.56 20.25
CA ALA A 193 1.87 0.39 19.32
C ALA A 193 3.13 1.16 19.74
N SER A 194 2.98 2.40 20.20
CA SER A 194 4.10 3.28 20.61
C SER A 194 4.84 2.81 21.85
N ARG A 195 4.23 1.94 22.67
CA ARG A 195 4.88 1.36 23.85
C ARG A 195 5.84 0.22 23.50
N GLN A 196 5.77 -0.27 22.27
CA GLN A 196 6.62 -1.35 21.78
C GLN A 196 7.83 -0.78 21.04
N SER A 197 8.99 -1.43 21.19
CA SER A 197 10.12 -1.17 20.32
C SER A 197 9.83 -1.79 18.96
N CYS A 198 9.59 -0.97 17.93
CA CYS A 198 9.29 -1.39 16.58
C CYS A 198 10.00 -0.50 15.55
N ALA A 199 10.11 -0.96 14.32
CA ALA A 199 10.72 -0.19 13.23
C ALA A 199 9.84 0.98 12.76
N GLY A 200 8.53 0.88 12.99
CA GLY A 200 7.56 1.87 12.59
C GLY A 200 6.12 1.39 12.77
N TYR A 201 5.20 2.09 12.13
CA TYR A 201 3.76 1.94 12.35
C TYR A 201 3.04 1.76 11.02
N ALA A 202 2.25 0.68 10.90
CA ALA A 202 1.40 0.41 9.75
C ALA A 202 -0.04 0.86 10.06
N VAL A 203 -0.44 2.00 9.51
CA VAL A 203 -1.79 2.54 9.65
C VAL A 203 -2.72 1.84 8.66
N LYS A 204 -3.74 1.16 9.18
CA LYS A 204 -4.66 0.31 8.42
C LYS A 204 -6.11 0.80 8.50
N GLY A 205 -6.92 0.43 7.51
CA GLY A 205 -8.37 0.65 7.52
C GLY A 205 -8.80 2.10 7.32
N ILE A 206 -8.03 2.87 6.53
CA ILE A 206 -8.44 4.15 5.96
C ILE A 206 -8.49 3.92 4.44
N GLY A 207 -9.63 3.44 3.96
CA GLY A 207 -9.78 2.99 2.57
C GLY A 207 -10.52 3.97 1.68
N ASN A 208 -10.75 3.55 0.42
CA ASN A 208 -11.29 4.37 -0.66
C ASN A 208 -12.76 4.80 -0.50
N ASN A 209 -13.50 4.13 0.38
CA ASN A 209 -14.90 4.47 0.65
C ASN A 209 -15.06 5.70 1.58
N VAL A 210 -13.95 6.31 1.97
CA VAL A 210 -13.91 7.48 2.85
C VAL A 210 -13.76 8.73 1.99
N LYS A 211 -14.57 9.75 2.25
CA LYS A 211 -14.45 11.04 1.56
C LYS A 211 -13.04 11.63 1.75
N LEU A 212 -12.51 12.25 0.71
CA LEU A 212 -11.14 12.77 0.67
C LEU A 212 -10.81 13.66 1.89
N ARG A 213 -11.69 14.60 2.22
CA ARG A 213 -11.56 15.45 3.41
C ARG A 213 -11.42 14.68 4.71
N GLU A 214 -12.20 13.63 4.87
CA GLU A 214 -12.13 12.78 6.05
C GLU A 214 -10.85 11.94 6.07
N GLN A 215 -10.37 11.50 4.90
CA GLN A 215 -9.06 10.83 4.80
C GLN A 215 -7.95 11.77 5.26
N VAL A 216 -7.89 13.00 4.73
CA VAL A 216 -6.89 14.02 5.13
C VAL A 216 -6.88 14.18 6.65
N ARG A 217 -8.06 14.48 7.22
CA ARG A 217 -8.21 14.68 8.65
C ARG A 217 -7.68 13.51 9.48
N LEU A 218 -8.08 12.29 9.13
CA LEU A 218 -7.66 11.10 9.87
C LEU A 218 -6.17 10.79 9.72
N LEU A 219 -5.62 10.95 8.51
CA LEU A 219 -4.21 10.70 8.25
C LEU A 219 -3.33 11.65 9.08
N GLN A 220 -3.70 12.93 9.13
CA GLN A 220 -3.00 13.93 9.96
C GLN A 220 -3.16 13.64 11.46
N GLU A 221 -4.39 13.38 11.92
CA GLU A 221 -4.67 13.07 13.33
C GLU A 221 -3.89 11.85 13.82
N VAL A 222 -3.81 10.78 13.02
CA VAL A 222 -3.08 9.57 13.41
C VAL A 222 -1.58 9.86 13.56
N LEU A 223 -1.00 10.65 12.67
CA LEU A 223 0.42 11.00 12.75
C LEU A 223 0.76 11.74 14.04
N THR A 224 -0.13 12.60 14.56
CA THR A 224 0.08 13.28 15.86
C THR A 224 0.14 12.34 17.07
N MET A 225 -0.32 11.09 16.89
CA MET A 225 -0.37 10.08 17.95
C MET A 225 0.83 9.12 17.90
N LEU A 226 1.59 9.14 16.81
CA LEU A 226 2.70 8.21 16.56
C LEU A 226 4.05 8.87 16.85
N PRO A 227 5.01 8.11 17.37
CA PRO A 227 6.39 8.59 17.50
C PRO A 227 6.96 9.01 16.16
N GLU A 228 7.57 10.18 16.15
CA GLU A 228 8.08 10.82 14.95
C GLU A 228 9.26 10.07 14.31
N GLN A 229 10.06 9.38 15.12
CA GLN A 229 11.29 8.71 14.68
C GLN A 229 11.03 7.38 13.95
N GLY A 230 9.83 6.80 14.06
CA GLY A 230 9.48 5.57 13.37
C GLY A 230 9.08 5.80 11.92
N LEU A 231 9.16 4.74 11.10
CA LEU A 231 8.55 4.74 9.77
C LEU A 231 7.03 4.82 9.88
N HIS A 232 6.42 5.66 9.07
CA HIS A 232 4.97 5.76 8.95
C HIS A 232 4.54 5.14 7.62
N TYR A 233 3.82 4.04 7.71
CA TYR A 233 3.32 3.29 6.58
C TYR A 233 1.79 3.32 6.52
N LEU A 234 1.22 3.83 5.44
CA LEU A 234 -0.21 3.70 5.16
C LEU A 234 -0.46 2.51 4.27
N THR A 235 -1.33 1.59 4.70
CA THR A 235 -1.70 0.40 3.93
C THR A 235 -3.20 0.34 3.65
N GLY A 236 -3.56 -0.21 2.46
CA GLY A 236 -4.94 -0.35 2.00
C GLY A 236 -5.50 0.89 1.31
N ASN A 237 -4.63 1.75 0.78
CA ASN A 237 -5.04 2.91 0.00
C ASN A 237 -4.95 2.60 -1.50
N ASN A 238 -6.10 2.73 -2.21
CA ASN A 238 -6.20 2.36 -3.61
C ASN A 238 -6.64 3.53 -4.51
N SER A 239 -6.40 4.78 -4.11
CA SER A 239 -6.65 5.94 -4.95
C SER A 239 -5.39 6.77 -5.19
N LEU A 240 -5.32 7.40 -6.36
CA LEU A 240 -4.17 8.22 -6.74
C LEU A 240 -4.06 9.46 -5.84
N GLU A 241 -5.19 10.12 -5.56
CA GLU A 241 -5.28 11.30 -4.68
C GLU A 241 -4.95 10.92 -3.23
N GLY A 242 -5.51 9.81 -2.73
CA GLY A 242 -5.21 9.32 -1.38
C GLY A 242 -3.74 8.96 -1.20
N THR A 243 -3.09 8.45 -2.26
CA THR A 243 -1.65 8.18 -2.25
C THR A 243 -0.85 9.48 -2.12
N LEU A 244 -1.19 10.50 -2.91
CA LEU A 244 -0.53 11.80 -2.83
C LEU A 244 -0.74 12.45 -1.45
N ILE A 245 -1.99 12.49 -0.97
CA ILE A 245 -2.34 13.06 0.34
C ILE A 245 -1.52 12.41 1.46
N ALA A 246 -1.45 11.08 1.48
CA ALA A 246 -0.70 10.38 2.50
C ALA A 246 0.79 10.77 2.49
N MET A 247 1.40 10.86 1.32
CA MET A 247 2.79 11.30 1.18
C MET A 247 2.99 12.74 1.66
N LEU A 248 2.10 13.66 1.27
CA LEU A 248 2.16 15.06 1.67
C LEU A 248 1.83 15.24 3.16
N ALA A 249 1.04 14.39 3.77
CA ALA A 249 0.76 14.40 5.20
C ALA A 249 1.93 13.92 6.06
N GLY A 250 2.89 13.14 5.49
CA GLY A 250 4.08 12.68 6.22
C GLY A 250 4.20 11.16 6.39
N TYR A 251 3.48 10.39 5.60
CA TYR A 251 3.70 8.94 5.50
C TYR A 251 4.90 8.66 4.60
N ASP A 252 5.82 7.85 5.08
CA ASP A 252 7.06 7.49 4.36
C ASP A 252 6.83 6.42 3.31
N LEU A 253 5.90 5.51 3.60
CA LEU A 253 5.53 4.38 2.78
C LEU A 253 4.02 4.40 2.57
N VAL A 254 3.56 4.29 1.32
CA VAL A 254 2.13 4.26 0.99
C VAL A 254 1.87 3.13 0.02
N ASP A 255 1.12 2.09 0.43
CA ASP A 255 0.79 1.05 -0.53
C ASP A 255 -0.36 1.47 -1.46
N SER A 256 -0.28 1.00 -2.69
CA SER A 256 -1.33 1.23 -3.67
C SER A 256 -1.28 0.21 -4.80
N ASP A 257 -2.44 -0.22 -5.27
CA ASP A 257 -2.62 -0.95 -6.52
C ASP A 257 -3.50 -0.18 -7.52
N CYS A 258 -3.78 1.10 -7.26
CA CYS A 258 -4.67 1.94 -8.07
C CYS A 258 -4.25 1.99 -9.55
N ALA A 259 -2.96 1.95 -9.84
CA ALA A 259 -2.45 1.94 -11.21
C ALA A 259 -3.00 0.76 -12.05
N VAL A 260 -3.06 -0.42 -11.43
CA VAL A 260 -3.56 -1.65 -12.07
C VAL A 260 -5.07 -1.73 -12.01
N VAL A 261 -5.67 -1.34 -10.90
CA VAL A 261 -7.15 -1.32 -10.75
C VAL A 261 -7.76 -0.40 -11.79
N GLU A 262 -7.28 0.83 -11.93
CA GLU A 262 -7.78 1.80 -12.90
C GLU A 262 -7.51 1.35 -14.36
N ALA A 263 -6.34 0.74 -14.63
CA ALA A 263 -6.04 0.19 -15.95
C ALA A 263 -7.06 -0.87 -16.40
N ARG A 264 -7.48 -1.75 -15.48
CA ARG A 264 -8.52 -2.77 -15.74
C ARG A 264 -9.92 -2.18 -15.98
N HIS A 265 -10.13 -0.94 -15.54
CA HIS A 265 -11.32 -0.16 -15.87
C HIS A 265 -11.10 0.73 -17.10
N HIS A 266 -10.05 0.47 -17.90
CA HIS A 266 -9.68 1.20 -19.11
C HIS A 266 -9.39 2.68 -18.87
N VAL A 267 -8.87 3.01 -17.67
CA VAL A 267 -8.54 4.38 -17.26
C VAL A 267 -7.02 4.58 -17.29
N ALA A 268 -6.58 5.64 -17.98
CA ALA A 268 -5.20 6.10 -17.95
C ALA A 268 -5.08 7.39 -17.13
N PHE A 269 -4.01 7.51 -16.35
CA PHE A 269 -3.66 8.71 -15.59
C PHE A 269 -2.96 9.72 -16.47
N VAL A 270 -3.44 10.96 -16.53
CA VAL A 270 -2.78 12.05 -17.25
C VAL A 270 -2.75 13.28 -16.35
N GLN A 271 -1.60 13.57 -15.76
CA GLN A 271 -1.48 14.64 -14.77
C GLN A 271 -2.53 14.44 -13.64
N THR A 272 -3.44 15.38 -13.45
CA THR A 272 -4.53 15.33 -12.45
C THR A 272 -5.83 14.75 -13.01
N LYS A 273 -5.84 14.23 -14.24
CA LYS A 273 -7.03 13.78 -14.96
C LYS A 273 -6.99 12.28 -15.19
N ARG A 274 -8.17 11.71 -15.39
CA ARG A 274 -8.38 10.33 -15.82
C ARG A 274 -8.94 10.31 -17.23
N LEU A 275 -8.28 9.56 -18.12
CA LEU A 275 -8.81 9.30 -19.46
C LEU A 275 -9.49 7.93 -19.46
N HIS A 276 -10.78 7.93 -19.63
CA HIS A 276 -11.61 6.74 -19.78
C HIS A 276 -11.59 6.27 -21.24
N LEU A 277 -10.61 5.43 -21.58
CA LEU A 277 -10.35 5.03 -22.97
C LEU A 277 -11.43 4.11 -23.57
N ASP A 278 -12.39 3.65 -22.78
CA ASP A 278 -13.61 3.00 -23.24
C ASP A 278 -14.58 3.95 -24.00
N LYS A 279 -14.39 5.27 -23.90
CA LYS A 279 -15.31 6.26 -24.45
C LYS A 279 -15.17 6.44 -25.95
N GLN A 280 -16.32 6.57 -26.67
CA GLN A 280 -16.44 6.65 -28.12
C GLN A 280 -15.61 7.77 -28.79
N HIS A 281 -15.37 8.87 -28.10
CA HIS A 281 -14.60 10.00 -28.67
C HIS A 281 -13.11 9.67 -28.89
N PHE A 282 -12.61 8.55 -28.36
CA PHE A 282 -11.23 8.11 -28.59
C PHE A 282 -11.05 7.24 -29.85
N VAL A 283 -12.14 6.82 -30.52
CA VAL A 283 -12.09 5.96 -31.74
C VAL A 283 -11.11 6.49 -32.80
N THR A 284 -11.02 7.81 -32.97
CA THR A 284 -10.15 8.46 -33.98
C THR A 284 -9.00 9.26 -33.39
N ASP A 285 -8.81 9.27 -32.05
CA ASP A 285 -7.77 10.08 -31.40
C ASP A 285 -6.39 9.45 -31.56
N GLN A 286 -5.57 10.03 -32.47
CA GLN A 286 -4.23 9.53 -32.80
C GLN A 286 -3.13 10.02 -31.81
N ARG A 287 -3.49 10.84 -30.82
CA ARG A 287 -2.52 11.31 -29.82
C ARG A 287 -2.10 10.17 -28.87
N PRO A 288 -0.88 10.18 -28.32
CA PRO A 288 -0.51 9.27 -27.22
C PRO A 288 -1.34 9.57 -25.96
N ILE A 289 -1.28 8.68 -24.96
CA ILE A 289 -1.95 8.92 -23.67
C ILE A 289 -1.56 10.29 -23.12
N ASP A 290 -0.26 10.55 -23.01
CA ASP A 290 0.31 11.82 -22.58
C ASP A 290 1.61 12.07 -23.37
N ALA A 291 1.64 13.16 -24.13
CA ALA A 291 2.79 13.55 -24.96
C ALA A 291 4.04 13.93 -24.13
N SER A 292 3.86 14.34 -22.89
CA SER A 292 4.97 14.66 -21.97
C SER A 292 5.51 13.47 -21.19
N CYS A 293 4.79 12.34 -21.19
CA CYS A 293 5.12 11.16 -20.40
C CYS A 293 6.29 10.37 -21.00
N GLN A 294 7.24 9.99 -20.16
CA GLN A 294 8.43 9.22 -20.57
C GLN A 294 8.27 7.70 -20.36
N CYS A 295 7.05 7.21 -20.09
CA CYS A 295 6.83 5.77 -19.97
C CYS A 295 7.02 5.07 -21.32
N PRO A 296 7.37 3.77 -21.33
CA PRO A 296 7.58 3.01 -22.57
C PRO A 296 6.39 3.04 -23.54
N VAL A 297 5.17 3.11 -23.03
CA VAL A 297 3.94 3.12 -23.85
C VAL A 297 3.79 4.44 -24.62
N CYS A 298 3.98 5.57 -23.94
CA CYS A 298 3.89 6.89 -24.56
C CYS A 298 5.07 7.13 -25.52
N GLN A 299 6.27 6.68 -25.15
CA GLN A 299 7.47 6.80 -26.00
C GLN A 299 7.39 5.93 -27.26
N ALA A 300 6.72 4.78 -27.18
CA ALA A 300 6.45 3.94 -28.36
C ALA A 300 5.38 4.53 -29.29
N GLY A 301 4.69 5.61 -28.89
CA GLY A 301 3.74 6.31 -29.73
C GLY A 301 2.37 5.62 -29.90
N TYR A 302 2.02 4.67 -29.04
CA TYR A 302 0.68 4.05 -29.08
C TYR A 302 -0.40 5.11 -28.92
N SER A 303 -1.33 5.17 -29.93
CA SER A 303 -2.40 6.17 -29.92
C SER A 303 -3.54 5.79 -28.96
N ARG A 304 -4.27 6.80 -28.50
CA ARG A 304 -5.51 6.59 -27.72
C ARG A 304 -6.54 5.78 -28.50
N SER A 305 -6.62 5.96 -29.82
CA SER A 305 -7.47 5.18 -30.71
C SER A 305 -7.11 3.69 -30.68
N TYR A 306 -5.84 3.35 -30.77
CA TYR A 306 -5.40 1.95 -30.68
C TYR A 306 -5.70 1.34 -29.31
N LEU A 307 -5.42 2.08 -28.23
CA LEU A 307 -5.73 1.63 -26.88
C LEU A 307 -7.23 1.49 -26.65
N HIS A 308 -8.06 2.41 -27.18
CA HIS A 308 -9.52 2.29 -27.16
C HIS A 308 -9.98 1.00 -27.84
N GLN A 309 -9.42 0.68 -29.01
CA GLN A 309 -9.74 -0.56 -29.73
C GLN A 309 -9.40 -1.80 -28.91
N LEU A 310 -8.20 -1.85 -28.31
CA LEU A 310 -7.78 -2.98 -27.46
C LEU A 310 -8.69 -3.15 -26.24
N CYS A 311 -9.04 -2.06 -25.57
CA CYS A 311 -9.97 -2.06 -24.44
C CYS A 311 -11.35 -2.56 -24.84
N GLY A 312 -11.90 -2.09 -25.97
CA GLY A 312 -13.20 -2.50 -26.47
C GLY A 312 -13.28 -3.98 -26.89
N GLN A 313 -12.14 -4.57 -27.22
CA GLN A 313 -12.01 -6.00 -27.55
C GLN A 313 -11.73 -6.88 -26.31
N GLY A 314 -11.55 -6.29 -25.13
CA GLY A 314 -11.14 -7.02 -23.93
C GLY A 314 -9.74 -7.65 -24.09
N ALA A 315 -8.87 -7.06 -24.90
CA ALA A 315 -7.54 -7.59 -25.16
C ALA A 315 -6.63 -7.33 -23.95
N ALA A 316 -6.05 -8.39 -23.39
CA ALA A 316 -5.13 -8.30 -22.25
C ALA A 316 -3.93 -7.34 -22.50
N LEU A 317 -3.57 -7.12 -23.76
CA LEU A 317 -2.54 -6.15 -24.14
C LEU A 317 -2.97 -4.72 -23.81
N GLY A 318 -4.26 -4.37 -23.98
CA GLY A 318 -4.78 -3.05 -23.63
C GLY A 318 -4.61 -2.75 -22.15
N ASP A 319 -5.07 -3.64 -21.28
CA ASP A 319 -4.90 -3.52 -19.83
C ASP A 319 -3.43 -3.40 -19.48
N ARG A 320 -2.57 -4.24 -20.07
CA ARG A 320 -1.14 -4.24 -19.77
C ARG A 320 -0.46 -2.93 -20.15
N LEU A 321 -0.75 -2.36 -21.31
CA LEU A 321 -0.19 -1.06 -21.73
C LEU A 321 -0.63 0.05 -20.77
N LEU A 322 -1.90 0.04 -20.35
CA LEU A 322 -2.42 0.99 -19.35
C LEU A 322 -1.77 0.80 -17.97
N MET A 323 -1.57 -0.45 -17.53
CA MET A 323 -0.88 -0.74 -16.27
C MET A 323 0.55 -0.16 -16.27
N VAL A 324 1.29 -0.36 -17.35
CA VAL A 324 2.66 0.18 -17.49
C VAL A 324 2.67 1.70 -17.42
N HIS A 325 1.77 2.37 -18.14
CA HIS A 325 1.65 3.82 -18.12
C HIS A 325 1.27 4.34 -16.72
N ASN A 326 0.21 3.79 -16.13
CA ASN A 326 -0.30 4.22 -14.84
C ASN A 326 0.72 3.99 -13.71
N LEU A 327 1.44 2.85 -13.73
CA LEU A 327 2.46 2.55 -12.74
C LEU A 327 3.62 3.55 -12.82
N TYR A 328 4.08 3.86 -14.03
CA TYR A 328 5.08 4.89 -14.24
C TYR A 328 4.61 6.24 -13.67
N THR A 329 3.39 6.66 -13.99
CA THR A 329 2.80 7.92 -13.52
C THR A 329 2.71 7.96 -11.99
N LEU A 330 2.31 6.86 -11.35
CA LEU A 330 2.23 6.76 -9.89
C LEU A 330 3.61 6.92 -9.23
N ASN A 331 4.66 6.33 -9.80
CA ASN A 331 6.03 6.50 -9.30
C ASN A 331 6.57 7.92 -9.53
N GLN A 332 6.22 8.57 -10.65
CA GLN A 332 6.54 9.98 -10.88
C GLN A 332 5.83 10.90 -9.87
N LEU A 333 4.60 10.57 -9.46
CA LEU A 333 3.87 11.32 -8.44
C LEU A 333 4.61 11.26 -7.09
N ALA A 334 5.15 10.10 -6.70
CA ALA A 334 5.97 9.99 -5.50
C ALA A 334 7.25 10.83 -5.59
N SER A 335 7.88 10.89 -6.76
CA SER A 335 9.04 11.76 -6.98
C SER A 335 8.66 13.25 -6.86
N ALA A 336 7.53 13.66 -7.44
CA ALA A 336 7.02 15.02 -7.33
C ALA A 336 6.68 15.38 -5.87
N ALA A 337 6.10 14.46 -5.09
CA ALA A 337 5.84 14.66 -3.67
C ALA A 337 7.15 14.91 -2.88
N ARG A 338 8.20 14.11 -3.12
CA ARG A 338 9.51 14.32 -2.49
C ARG A 338 10.11 15.68 -2.83
N GLN A 339 10.02 16.09 -4.10
CA GLN A 339 10.52 17.39 -4.55
C GLN A 339 9.75 18.54 -3.89
N ALA A 340 8.41 18.46 -3.85
CA ALA A 340 7.57 19.48 -3.24
C ALA A 340 7.82 19.62 -1.73
N ILE A 341 8.00 18.51 -1.01
CA ILE A 341 8.34 18.50 0.42
C ILE A 341 9.73 19.11 0.62
N SER A 342 10.73 18.71 -0.17
CA SER A 342 12.11 19.20 -0.03
C SER A 342 12.26 20.68 -0.37
N ALA A 343 11.40 21.21 -1.24
CA ALA A 343 11.36 22.63 -1.63
C ALA A 343 10.38 23.47 -0.78
N ASP A 344 9.66 22.85 0.15
CA ASP A 344 8.61 23.47 1.00
C ASP A 344 7.46 24.10 0.19
N VAL A 345 7.12 23.51 -0.96
CA VAL A 345 6.04 23.94 -1.87
C VAL A 345 4.91 22.89 -1.93
N VAL A 346 4.64 22.26 -0.81
CA VAL A 346 3.60 21.21 -0.68
C VAL A 346 2.23 21.74 -1.10
N HIS A 347 1.88 22.98 -0.71
CA HIS A 347 0.60 23.61 -1.06
C HIS A 347 0.42 23.78 -2.56
N ASP A 348 1.49 24.12 -3.30
CA ASP A 348 1.41 24.29 -4.76
C ASP A 348 1.10 22.98 -5.47
N LEU A 349 1.66 21.87 -4.97
CA LEU A 349 1.37 20.54 -5.49
C LEU A 349 -0.06 20.11 -5.12
N ALA A 350 -0.48 20.33 -3.87
CA ALA A 350 -1.83 20.02 -3.41
C ALA A 350 -2.90 20.79 -4.20
N ALA A 351 -2.71 22.10 -4.42
CA ALA A 351 -3.61 22.95 -5.20
C ALA A 351 -3.79 22.44 -6.63
N LYS A 352 -2.72 21.98 -7.30
CA LYS A 352 -2.81 21.37 -8.64
C LYS A 352 -3.75 20.16 -8.68
N TRP A 353 -3.88 19.46 -7.56
CA TRP A 353 -4.74 18.28 -7.40
C TRP A 353 -6.10 18.60 -6.79
N ALA A 354 -6.44 19.89 -6.62
CA ALA A 354 -7.64 20.35 -5.93
C ALA A 354 -7.80 19.72 -4.53
N ILE A 355 -6.69 19.60 -3.79
CA ILE A 355 -6.63 19.12 -2.42
C ILE A 355 -6.48 20.37 -1.54
N ASP A 356 -7.61 21.03 -1.25
CA ASP A 356 -7.64 22.30 -0.50
C ASP A 356 -7.56 22.10 1.03
N GLU A 357 -7.49 20.87 1.51
CA GLU A 357 -7.71 20.52 2.90
C GLU A 357 -6.41 20.11 3.63
N LEU A 358 -5.28 20.22 2.99
CA LEU A 358 -3.97 20.07 3.59
C LEU A 358 -3.51 21.43 4.20
N GLU A 359 -4.11 21.82 5.34
CA GLU A 359 -3.72 23.00 6.13
C GLU A 359 -2.82 22.64 7.33
#